data_2989d96a1f1a7f0d22872427890a2b63
#
_entry.id   2989d96a1f1a7f0d22872427890a2b63
#
_cell.length_a   1.000
_cell.length_b   1.000
_cell.length_c   1.000
_cell.angle_alpha   90.00
_cell.angle_beta   90.00
_cell.angle_gamma   90.00
#
_symmetry.space_group_name_H-M   'P 1'
#
loop_
_entity.id
_entity.type
_entity.pdbx_description
1 polymer ?
#
loop_
_entity_poly.entity_id
_entity_poly.type
_entity_poly.pdbx_seq_one_letter_code
_entity_poly.pdbx_strand_id
1 'polypeptide(L)'
;LAAALERDGYIRTAGIESVLNNFNDLPGISAAGILSAGEAIGSTDLTIALHDGKTAEHIVYSDNYGGKYSGRYRYGFQTTLNNPGRIGDKIFAGGMLSNEDLHNYNFGYEMPLGSRGTRLGISYSQMDYTLGDYFALLDAVGRAKTLSLYASTPLINTSSRHLSVIYGYDNRQLKDEMRS
;
A
#
# COMPACT_ATOMS: atom_id res chain seq x y z
N LEU A 1 -0.41 -18.04 -15.03
CA LEU A 1 0.17 -17.11 -15.98
C LEU A 1 -0.15 -17.49 -17.42
N ALA A 2 0.15 -18.72 -17.85
CA ALA A 2 -0.10 -19.19 -19.21
C ALA A 2 -1.57 -18.98 -19.66
N ALA A 3 -2.54 -19.29 -18.80
CA ALA A 3 -3.96 -19.12 -19.10
C ALA A 3 -4.43 -17.65 -19.31
N ALA A 4 -3.62 -16.66 -18.90
CA ALA A 4 -3.92 -15.25 -19.14
C ALA A 4 -3.31 -14.75 -20.45
N LEU A 5 -2.33 -15.47 -20.99
CA LEU A 5 -1.59 -15.12 -22.19
C LEU A 5 -2.19 -15.75 -23.45
N GLU A 6 -2.78 -16.95 -23.31
CA GLU A 6 -3.35 -17.71 -24.42
C GLU A 6 -4.87 -17.70 -24.39
N ARG A 7 -5.47 -17.10 -25.41
CA ARG A 7 -6.87 -17.30 -25.74
C ARG A 7 -6.92 -17.64 -27.23
N ASP A 8 -7.43 -18.82 -27.56
CA ASP A 8 -7.54 -19.33 -28.94
C ASP A 8 -6.19 -19.55 -29.66
N GLY A 9 -5.10 -19.91 -28.92
CA GLY A 9 -3.78 -20.21 -29.50
C GLY A 9 -2.98 -18.98 -29.96
N TYR A 10 -3.44 -17.75 -29.68
CA TYR A 10 -2.74 -16.52 -30.04
C TYR A 10 -2.38 -15.70 -28.80
N ILE A 11 -1.14 -15.21 -28.76
CA ILE A 11 -0.69 -14.26 -27.77
C ILE A 11 -1.24 -12.87 -28.14
N ARG A 12 -1.99 -12.26 -27.21
CA ARG A 12 -2.51 -10.89 -27.40
C ARG A 12 -1.65 -9.89 -26.63
N THR A 13 -1.32 -8.78 -27.27
CA THR A 13 -0.56 -7.67 -26.65
C THR A 13 -1.17 -7.22 -25.33
N ALA A 14 -2.50 -7.09 -25.24
CA ALA A 14 -3.20 -6.73 -24.01
C ALA A 14 -3.01 -7.76 -22.88
N GLY A 15 -2.85 -9.04 -23.20
CA GLY A 15 -2.54 -10.07 -22.21
C GLY A 15 -1.12 -9.93 -21.67
N ILE A 16 -0.14 -9.69 -22.55
CA ILE A 16 1.24 -9.43 -22.16
C ILE A 16 1.32 -8.18 -21.27
N GLU A 17 0.71 -7.08 -21.70
CA GLU A 17 0.68 -5.82 -20.95
C GLU A 17 0.09 -6.01 -19.55
N SER A 18 -1.05 -6.70 -19.45
CA SER A 18 -1.69 -6.97 -18.15
C SER A 18 -0.80 -7.78 -17.22
N VAL A 19 -0.10 -8.79 -17.74
CA VAL A 19 0.85 -9.60 -16.95
C VAL A 19 2.03 -8.76 -16.51
N LEU A 20 2.65 -7.99 -17.38
CA LEU A 20 3.79 -7.13 -17.06
C LEU A 20 3.39 -6.03 -16.05
N ASN A 21 2.22 -5.41 -16.23
CA ASN A 21 1.71 -4.42 -15.29
C ASN A 21 1.46 -5.04 -13.90
N ASN A 22 0.89 -6.24 -13.84
CA ASN A 22 0.69 -6.94 -12.56
C ASN A 22 2.02 -7.24 -11.84
N PHE A 23 3.11 -7.53 -12.57
CA PHE A 23 4.43 -7.66 -11.97
C PHE A 23 5.02 -6.31 -11.54
N ASN A 24 4.86 -5.27 -12.37
CA ASN A 24 5.34 -3.93 -12.06
C ASN A 24 4.57 -3.24 -10.93
N ASP A 25 3.36 -3.70 -10.63
CA ASP A 25 2.59 -3.27 -9.46
C ASP A 25 3.06 -3.94 -8.16
N LEU A 26 3.92 -4.97 -8.24
CA LEU A 26 4.50 -5.58 -7.05
C LEU A 26 5.61 -4.68 -6.47
N PRO A 27 5.57 -4.40 -5.17
CA PRO A 27 6.61 -3.61 -4.51
C PRO A 27 8.00 -4.18 -4.70
N GLY A 28 8.95 -3.32 -5.08
CA GLY A 28 10.35 -3.72 -5.21
C GLY A 28 10.66 -4.68 -6.36
N ILE A 29 9.77 -4.79 -7.34
CA ILE A 29 9.96 -5.61 -8.53
C ILE A 29 9.74 -4.74 -9.78
N SER A 30 10.55 -4.96 -10.80
CA SER A 30 10.38 -4.38 -12.12
C SER A 30 10.43 -5.49 -13.15
N ALA A 31 9.46 -5.54 -14.07
CA ALA A 31 9.34 -6.56 -15.10
C ALA A 31 9.45 -5.96 -16.50
N ALA A 32 10.21 -6.60 -17.37
CA ALA A 32 10.29 -6.30 -18.79
C ALA A 32 10.01 -7.56 -19.63
N GLY A 33 9.21 -7.41 -20.68
CA GLY A 33 8.90 -8.49 -21.62
C GLY A 33 9.76 -8.40 -22.87
N ILE A 34 10.36 -9.49 -23.28
CA ILE A 34 11.14 -9.63 -24.50
C ILE A 34 10.45 -10.68 -25.39
N LEU A 35 10.07 -10.28 -26.59
CA LEU A 35 9.52 -11.18 -27.59
C LEU A 35 10.62 -11.63 -28.54
N SER A 36 10.72 -12.92 -28.78
CA SER A 36 11.64 -13.54 -29.74
C SER A 36 10.91 -14.54 -30.64
N ALA A 37 11.51 -14.85 -31.79
CA ALA A 37 10.97 -15.91 -32.63
C ALA A 37 11.05 -17.26 -31.88
N GLY A 38 9.96 -18.00 -31.90
CA GLY A 38 9.92 -19.34 -31.32
C GLY A 38 10.49 -20.41 -32.23
N GLU A 39 10.65 -21.63 -31.73
CA GLU A 39 11.23 -22.75 -32.47
C GLU A 39 10.33 -23.22 -33.62
N ALA A 40 9.02 -23.16 -33.49
CA ALA A 40 8.08 -23.54 -34.52
C ALA A 40 7.76 -22.35 -35.44
N ILE A 41 7.51 -22.63 -36.74
CA ILE A 41 7.10 -21.60 -37.70
C ILE A 41 5.80 -20.93 -37.24
N GLY A 42 5.84 -19.59 -37.06
CA GLY A 42 4.68 -18.81 -36.60
C GLY A 42 4.51 -18.78 -35.07
N SER A 43 5.44 -19.35 -34.30
CA SER A 43 5.45 -19.22 -32.84
C SER A 43 6.30 -18.04 -32.37
N THR A 44 5.99 -17.54 -31.17
CA THR A 44 6.70 -16.45 -30.50
C THR A 44 6.97 -16.83 -29.05
N ASP A 45 8.19 -16.67 -28.59
CA ASP A 45 8.59 -16.84 -27.21
C ASP A 45 8.54 -15.52 -26.46
N LEU A 46 7.92 -15.52 -25.30
CA LEU A 46 7.89 -14.40 -24.37
C LEU A 46 8.81 -14.70 -23.18
N THR A 47 9.89 -13.96 -23.07
CA THR A 47 10.78 -13.95 -21.90
C THR A 47 10.42 -12.79 -21.01
N ILE A 48 10.09 -13.06 -19.73
CA ILE A 48 9.86 -12.02 -18.73
C ILE A 48 11.12 -11.89 -17.88
N ALA A 49 11.82 -10.77 -18.03
CA ALA A 49 12.96 -10.41 -17.19
C ALA A 49 12.47 -9.67 -15.97
N LEU A 50 12.81 -10.19 -14.77
CA LEU A 50 12.51 -9.55 -13.50
C LEU A 50 13.78 -8.92 -12.94
N HIS A 51 13.68 -7.68 -12.49
CA HIS A 51 14.74 -6.90 -11.86
C HIS A 51 14.32 -6.44 -10.48
N ASP A 52 15.28 -6.34 -9.56
CA ASP A 52 15.04 -5.74 -8.26
C ASP A 52 14.79 -4.23 -8.41
N GLY A 53 13.70 -3.75 -7.84
CA GLY A 53 13.35 -2.34 -7.75
C GLY A 53 13.81 -1.72 -6.42
N LYS A 54 13.20 -0.60 -6.03
CA LYS A 54 13.48 0.06 -4.75
C LYS A 54 13.08 -0.85 -3.59
N THR A 55 14.03 -1.23 -2.75
CA THR A 55 13.81 -2.11 -1.60
C THR A 55 13.30 -1.37 -0.36
N ALA A 56 13.60 -0.08 -0.25
CA ALA A 56 13.15 0.74 0.87
C ALA A 56 12.89 2.17 0.43
N GLU A 57 11.93 2.80 1.11
CA GLU A 57 11.61 4.22 0.97
C GLU A 57 11.38 4.80 2.37
N HIS A 58 12.02 5.94 2.64
CA HIS A 58 11.93 6.62 3.92
C HIS A 58 11.56 8.08 3.67
N ILE A 59 10.55 8.57 4.36
CA ILE A 59 10.09 9.95 4.28
C ILE A 59 10.12 10.51 5.70
N VAL A 60 10.72 11.69 5.86
CA VAL A 60 10.63 12.51 7.07
C VAL A 60 10.02 13.83 6.66
N TYR A 61 9.05 14.30 7.41
CA TYR A 61 8.37 15.55 7.09
C TYR A 61 8.09 16.37 8.34
N SER A 62 7.97 17.69 8.14
CA SER A 62 7.51 18.64 9.13
C SER A 62 6.57 19.61 8.44
N ASP A 63 5.45 19.92 9.07
CA ASP A 63 4.46 20.85 8.55
C ASP A 63 3.75 21.62 9.67
N ASN A 64 2.94 22.61 9.28
CA ASN A 64 2.12 23.41 10.16
C ASN A 64 0.62 23.28 9.87
N TYR A 65 0.20 22.13 9.30
CA TYR A 65 -1.19 21.85 8.92
C TYR A 65 -2.01 21.21 10.04
N GLY A 66 -1.45 21.11 11.25
CA GLY A 66 -2.17 20.58 12.40
C GLY A 66 -3.29 21.51 12.88
N GLY A 67 -4.24 20.95 13.63
CA GLY A 67 -5.36 21.68 14.20
C GLY A 67 -4.93 22.60 15.36
N LYS A 68 -5.73 23.66 15.62
CA LYS A 68 -5.48 24.60 16.72
C LYS A 68 -5.45 23.90 18.09
N TYR A 69 -6.29 22.88 18.27
CA TYR A 69 -6.49 22.20 19.56
C TYR A 69 -5.66 20.93 19.74
N SER A 70 -5.09 20.40 18.64
CA SER A 70 -4.32 19.15 18.63
C SER A 70 -2.86 19.35 18.21
N GLY A 71 -2.43 20.62 18.10
CA GLY A 71 -1.08 20.99 17.74
C GLY A 71 -0.93 21.37 16.26
N ARG A 72 -0.47 22.60 16.06
CA ARG A 72 -0.29 23.21 14.75
C ARG A 72 0.90 22.64 13.99
N TYR A 73 2.01 22.42 14.68
CA TYR A 73 3.24 21.89 14.10
C TYR A 73 3.28 20.38 14.26
N ARG A 74 3.54 19.71 13.16
CA ARG A 74 3.60 18.24 13.11
C ARG A 74 4.95 17.80 12.56
N TYR A 75 5.46 16.71 13.11
CA TYR A 75 6.69 16.05 12.71
C TYR A 75 6.38 14.59 12.48
N GLY A 76 6.78 14.06 11.35
CA GLY A 76 6.45 12.69 11.07
C GLY A 76 7.51 11.97 10.24
N PHE A 77 7.41 10.66 10.27
CA PHE A 77 8.20 9.78 9.43
C PHE A 77 7.33 8.66 8.86
N GLN A 78 7.74 8.16 7.72
CA GLN A 78 7.16 6.97 7.11
C GLN A 78 8.28 6.14 6.51
N THR A 79 8.20 4.84 6.72
CA THR A 79 9.12 3.84 6.17
C THR A 79 8.32 2.79 5.44
N THR A 80 8.75 2.45 4.24
CA THR A 80 8.19 1.36 3.46
C THR A 80 9.34 0.43 3.04
N LEU A 81 9.20 -0.85 3.33
CA LEU A 81 10.09 -1.90 2.86
C LEU A 81 9.35 -2.68 1.78
N ASN A 82 9.93 -2.72 0.61
CA ASN A 82 9.38 -3.38 -0.56
C ASN A 82 10.04 -4.74 -0.75
N ASN A 83 9.23 -5.77 -0.92
CA ASN A 83 9.64 -7.14 -1.18
C ASN A 83 10.56 -7.78 -0.13
N PRO A 84 10.35 -7.53 1.20
CA PRO A 84 11.22 -8.11 2.22
C PRO A 84 11.15 -9.65 2.25
N GLY A 85 10.01 -10.24 1.94
CA GLY A 85 9.80 -11.68 1.85
C GLY A 85 10.14 -12.28 0.48
N ARG A 86 10.56 -11.46 -0.50
CA ARG A 86 10.83 -11.87 -1.89
C ARG A 86 9.64 -12.49 -2.63
N ILE A 87 8.44 -12.13 -2.22
CA ILE A 87 7.17 -12.57 -2.83
C ILE A 87 6.34 -11.42 -3.42
N GLY A 88 6.91 -10.21 -3.48
CA GLY A 88 6.20 -8.99 -3.88
C GLY A 88 5.37 -8.39 -2.75
N ASP A 89 5.77 -8.60 -1.52
CA ASP A 89 5.16 -8.10 -0.31
C ASP A 89 5.66 -6.68 0.06
N LYS A 90 4.97 -6.04 1.00
CA LYS A 90 5.31 -4.70 1.48
C LYS A 90 5.05 -4.60 2.98
N ILE A 91 6.03 -4.07 3.71
CA ILE A 91 5.86 -3.63 5.09
C ILE A 91 5.89 -2.10 5.10
N PHE A 92 5.00 -1.50 5.84
CA PHE A 92 5.04 -0.06 6.08
C PHE A 92 4.85 0.25 7.56
N ALA A 93 5.52 1.30 8.00
CA ALA A 93 5.40 1.85 9.34
C ALA A 93 5.54 3.36 9.28
N GLY A 94 4.80 4.07 10.12
CA GLY A 94 4.87 5.52 10.21
C GLY A 94 4.50 6.01 11.59
N GLY A 95 4.95 7.23 11.89
CA GLY A 95 4.62 7.94 13.11
C GLY A 95 4.54 9.44 12.88
N MET A 96 3.71 10.11 13.64
CA MET A 96 3.56 11.55 13.64
C MET A 96 3.34 12.04 15.08
N LEU A 97 4.00 13.13 15.41
CA LEU A 97 3.87 13.86 16.68
C LEU A 97 3.45 15.29 16.37
N SER A 98 2.65 15.90 17.22
CA SER A 98 2.40 17.33 17.20
C SER A 98 3.01 18.04 18.41
N ASN A 99 3.00 19.36 18.38
CA ASN A 99 3.43 20.18 19.52
C ASN A 99 2.38 20.30 20.66
N GLU A 100 1.21 19.67 20.52
CA GLU A 100 0.09 19.66 21.51
C GLU A 100 -0.35 18.25 21.83
N ASP A 101 0.61 17.34 22.06
CA ASP A 101 0.39 15.95 22.50
C ASP A 101 -0.53 15.09 21.62
N LEU A 102 -0.58 15.36 20.32
CA LEU A 102 -1.15 14.40 19.38
C LEU A 102 -0.06 13.45 18.91
N HIS A 103 -0.27 12.17 19.12
CA HIS A 103 0.61 11.09 18.67
C HIS A 103 -0.17 10.16 17.75
N ASN A 104 0.37 9.90 16.58
CA ASN A 104 -0.18 8.91 15.67
C ASN A 104 0.93 7.96 15.24
N TYR A 105 0.65 6.66 15.23
CA TYR A 105 1.53 5.67 14.63
C TYR A 105 0.71 4.61 13.91
N ASN A 106 1.30 4.07 12.87
CA ASN A 106 0.69 3.04 12.06
C ASN A 106 1.76 2.05 11.57
N PHE A 107 1.33 0.82 11.37
CA PHE A 107 2.13 -0.18 10.68
C PHE A 107 1.22 -1.15 9.95
N GLY A 108 1.74 -1.78 8.91
CA GLY A 108 0.97 -2.75 8.17
C GLY A 108 1.84 -3.62 7.27
N TYR A 109 1.22 -4.67 6.80
CA TYR A 109 1.79 -5.64 5.89
C TYR A 109 0.83 -5.93 4.76
N GLU A 110 1.33 -5.95 3.55
CA GLU A 110 0.60 -6.35 2.36
C GLU A 110 1.34 -7.45 1.62
N MET A 111 0.60 -8.41 1.08
CA MET A 111 1.15 -9.47 0.26
C MET A 111 0.28 -9.73 -0.97
N PRO A 112 0.86 -10.19 -2.10
CA PRO A 112 0.08 -10.62 -3.24
C PRO A 112 -0.67 -11.91 -2.92
N LEU A 113 -1.88 -12.02 -3.45
CA LEU A 113 -2.74 -13.19 -3.30
C LEU A 113 -3.15 -13.73 -4.68
N GLY A 114 -2.65 -14.92 -5.01
CA GLY A 114 -2.94 -15.56 -6.30
C GLY A 114 -2.19 -14.90 -7.46
N SER A 115 -2.68 -15.12 -8.68
CA SER A 115 -2.01 -14.73 -9.94
C SER A 115 -2.66 -13.55 -10.66
N ARG A 116 -3.74 -12.99 -10.12
CA ARG A 116 -4.54 -11.94 -10.77
C ARG A 116 -4.19 -10.52 -10.29
N GLY A 117 -3.08 -10.35 -9.56
CA GLY A 117 -2.69 -9.06 -9.02
C GLY A 117 -3.47 -8.63 -7.76
N THR A 118 -4.28 -9.52 -7.18
CA THR A 118 -4.94 -9.23 -5.89
C THR A 118 -3.89 -9.07 -4.80
N ARG A 119 -4.08 -8.10 -3.92
CA ARG A 119 -3.23 -7.85 -2.75
C ARG A 119 -4.09 -7.93 -1.50
N LEU A 120 -3.59 -8.60 -0.49
CA LEU A 120 -4.19 -8.68 0.83
C LEU A 120 -3.34 -7.88 1.81
N GLY A 121 -3.98 -7.05 2.64
CA GLY A 121 -3.30 -6.24 3.63
C GLY A 121 -3.94 -6.31 5.00
N ILE A 122 -3.09 -6.22 6.01
CA ILE A 122 -3.48 -5.99 7.41
C ILE A 122 -2.73 -4.77 7.91
N SER A 123 -3.42 -3.88 8.62
CA SER A 123 -2.79 -2.72 9.24
C SER A 123 -3.37 -2.40 10.60
N TYR A 124 -2.54 -1.79 11.42
CA TYR A 124 -2.93 -1.26 12.72
C TYR A 124 -2.53 0.20 12.79
N SER A 125 -3.42 1.03 13.30
CA SER A 125 -3.11 2.42 13.64
C SER A 125 -3.62 2.77 15.03
N GLN A 126 -2.88 3.63 15.71
CA GLN A 126 -3.32 4.23 16.96
C GLN A 126 -3.04 5.72 16.92
N MET A 127 -4.01 6.48 17.40
CA MET A 127 -3.91 7.91 17.61
C MET A 127 -4.28 8.21 19.05
N ASP A 128 -3.37 8.88 19.75
CA ASP A 128 -3.58 9.42 21.08
C ASP A 128 -3.56 10.95 20.95
N TYR A 129 -4.49 11.64 21.60
CA TYR A 129 -4.55 13.10 21.60
C TYR A 129 -5.01 13.65 22.93
N THR A 130 -4.49 14.81 23.27
CA THR A 130 -4.96 15.66 24.35
C THR A 130 -5.47 16.96 23.72
N LEU A 131 -6.66 17.41 24.14
CA LEU A 131 -7.19 18.68 23.62
C LEU A 131 -6.62 19.82 24.46
N GLY A 132 -5.88 20.69 23.78
CA GLY A 132 -5.29 21.89 24.34
C GLY A 132 -6.20 23.12 24.24
N ASP A 133 -5.62 24.33 24.48
CA ASP A 133 -6.23 25.65 24.38
C ASP A 133 -7.50 25.78 25.27
N TYR A 134 -8.65 26.13 24.73
CA TYR A 134 -9.92 26.30 25.46
C TYR A 134 -10.39 25.04 26.17
N PHE A 135 -10.00 23.86 25.70
CA PHE A 135 -10.37 22.57 26.27
C PHE A 135 -9.35 22.05 27.29
N ALA A 136 -8.23 22.76 27.50
CA ALA A 136 -7.20 22.37 28.45
C ALA A 136 -7.73 22.22 29.89
N LEU A 137 -8.74 23.02 30.28
CA LEU A 137 -9.39 22.94 31.60
C LEU A 137 -10.21 21.66 31.79
N LEU A 138 -10.59 20.99 30.69
CA LEU A 138 -11.36 19.74 30.74
C LEU A 138 -10.44 18.49 30.75
N ASP A 139 -9.12 18.69 30.56
CA ASP A 139 -8.12 17.63 30.44
C ASP A 139 -8.64 16.45 29.61
N ALA A 140 -9.24 16.80 28.46
CA ALA A 140 -9.89 15.84 27.58
C ALA A 140 -8.82 15.09 26.77
N VAL A 141 -8.72 13.80 27.03
CA VAL A 141 -7.81 12.87 26.34
C VAL A 141 -8.59 11.84 25.55
N GLY A 142 -8.11 11.52 24.37
CA GLY A 142 -8.75 10.53 23.53
C GLY A 142 -7.75 9.55 22.93
N ARG A 143 -8.23 8.34 22.72
CA ARG A 143 -7.49 7.29 22.05
C ARG A 143 -8.35 6.59 21.02
N ALA A 144 -7.85 6.53 19.78
CA ALA A 144 -8.44 5.79 18.70
C ALA A 144 -7.50 4.67 18.25
N LYS A 145 -7.99 3.44 18.23
CA LYS A 145 -7.26 2.28 17.70
C LYS A 145 -8.04 1.70 16.55
N THR A 146 -7.37 1.40 15.45
CA THR A 146 -8.00 0.78 14.28
C THR A 146 -7.17 -0.40 13.83
N LEU A 147 -7.82 -1.55 13.71
CA LEU A 147 -7.28 -2.73 13.05
C LEU A 147 -8.04 -2.91 11.73
N SER A 148 -7.32 -2.90 10.62
CA SER A 148 -7.89 -3.02 9.27
C SER A 148 -7.42 -4.30 8.61
N LEU A 149 -8.35 -5.01 7.98
CA LEU A 149 -8.08 -6.08 7.03
C LEU A 149 -8.68 -5.66 5.70
N TYR A 150 -7.88 -5.63 4.64
CA TYR A 150 -8.34 -5.18 3.35
C TYR A 150 -7.74 -5.98 2.21
N ALA A 151 -8.41 -5.95 1.07
CA ALA A 151 -7.87 -6.48 -0.16
C ALA A 151 -8.14 -5.53 -1.33
N SER A 152 -7.23 -5.50 -2.28
CA SER A 152 -7.33 -4.75 -3.53
C SER A 152 -7.18 -5.71 -4.69
N THR A 153 -8.14 -5.67 -5.62
CA THR A 153 -8.14 -6.55 -6.80
C THR A 153 -8.22 -5.68 -8.06
N PRO A 154 -7.22 -5.71 -8.94
CA PRO A 154 -7.31 -5.05 -10.23
C PRO A 154 -8.30 -5.80 -11.12
N LEU A 155 -9.30 -5.08 -11.66
CA LEU A 155 -10.25 -5.60 -12.64
C LEU A 155 -9.77 -5.33 -14.07
N ILE A 156 -9.14 -4.16 -14.29
CA ILE A 156 -8.52 -3.75 -15.55
C ILE A 156 -7.14 -3.19 -15.20
N ASN A 157 -6.11 -3.73 -15.81
CA ASN A 157 -4.74 -3.28 -15.60
C ASN A 157 -3.98 -3.28 -16.93
N THR A 158 -4.24 -2.26 -17.74
CA THR A 158 -3.59 -2.04 -19.05
C THR A 158 -2.86 -0.71 -19.03
N SER A 159 -1.98 -0.48 -19.98
CA SER A 159 -1.22 0.78 -20.11
C SER A 159 -2.09 2.02 -20.28
N SER A 160 -3.33 1.87 -20.78
CA SER A 160 -4.29 2.96 -21.00
C SER A 160 -5.41 3.05 -19.98
N ARG A 161 -5.68 1.99 -19.22
CA ARG A 161 -6.81 1.91 -18.27
C ARG A 161 -6.43 1.11 -17.04
N HIS A 162 -6.71 1.67 -15.88
CA HIS A 162 -6.58 1.00 -14.60
C HIS A 162 -7.90 1.10 -13.83
N LEU A 163 -8.43 -0.03 -13.40
CA LEU A 163 -9.59 -0.13 -12.53
C LEU A 163 -9.34 -1.19 -11.49
N SER A 164 -9.41 -0.81 -10.22
CA SER A 164 -9.30 -1.74 -9.09
C SER A 164 -10.46 -1.57 -8.13
N VAL A 165 -10.81 -2.64 -7.45
CA VAL A 165 -11.77 -2.66 -6.34
C VAL A 165 -11.01 -2.91 -5.06
N ILE A 166 -11.24 -2.03 -4.07
CA ILE A 166 -10.71 -2.16 -2.72
C ILE A 166 -11.90 -2.47 -1.82
N TYR A 167 -11.76 -3.49 -1.00
CA TYR A 167 -12.73 -3.89 0.00
C TYR A 167 -12.01 -4.26 1.29
N GLY A 168 -12.65 -3.96 2.42
CA GLY A 168 -12.00 -4.20 3.70
C GLY A 168 -12.98 -4.13 4.87
N TYR A 169 -12.45 -4.48 6.02
CA TYR A 169 -13.11 -4.43 7.30
C TYR A 169 -12.22 -3.72 8.32
N ASP A 170 -12.78 -2.71 8.98
CA ASP A 170 -12.14 -1.96 10.04
C ASP A 170 -12.80 -2.25 11.38
N ASN A 171 -12.02 -2.67 12.35
CA ASN A 171 -12.42 -2.69 13.75
C ASN A 171 -11.81 -1.47 14.43
N ARG A 172 -12.67 -0.53 14.85
CA ARG A 172 -12.26 0.72 15.49
C ARG A 172 -12.74 0.78 16.93
N GLN A 173 -11.80 1.07 17.83
CA GLN A 173 -12.07 1.32 19.23
C GLN A 173 -11.73 2.77 19.55
N LEU A 174 -12.71 3.49 20.08
CA LEU A 174 -12.58 4.87 20.51
C LEU A 174 -12.76 4.94 22.02
N LYS A 175 -11.89 5.68 22.69
CA LYS A 175 -11.98 5.93 24.12
C LYS A 175 -11.66 7.40 24.37
N ASP A 176 -12.64 8.12 24.89
CA ASP A 176 -12.52 9.52 25.29
C ASP A 176 -12.74 9.62 26.79
N GLU A 177 -11.86 10.32 27.49
CA GLU A 177 -11.90 10.53 28.93
C GLU A 177 -11.72 12.02 29.22
N MET A 178 -12.51 12.54 30.16
CA MET A 178 -12.30 13.83 30.79
C MET A 178 -11.70 13.57 32.16
N ARG A 179 -10.49 14.06 32.40
CA ARG A 179 -9.84 14.00 33.70
C ARG A 179 -10.19 15.30 34.45
N SER A 180 -11.18 15.19 35.32
CA SER A 180 -11.56 16.26 36.25
C SER A 180 -10.73 16.23 37.51
#